data_91ea05cd53913fd6d129f11a0c7ed183
#
_entry.id   91ea05cd53913fd6d129f11a0c7ed183
#
_cell.length_a   1.000
_cell.length_b   1.000
_cell.length_c   1.000
_cell.angle_alpha   90.00
_cell.angle_beta   90.00
_cell.angle_gamma   90.00
#
_symmetry.space_group_name_H-M   'P 1'
#
loop_
_entity.id
_entity.type
_entity.pdbx_description
1 polymer ?
#
loop_
_entity_poly.entity_id
_entity_poly.type
_entity_poly.pdbx_seq_one_letter_code
_entity_poly.pdbx_strand_id
1 'polypeptide(L)'
;MMRVGTEEQYRTTNLVSVGTGRTISVATSTALPAAYVTATDAAIARYNAQNLLIRFVRVTSGAEITLAQAPKSARYLASGGFPTGGNPYNQVLINSGAIGTANPSTYIATILAHEIGHCIGFRHTDYMDRSFSCGGAVSNEGASTVGAILIPGTPSAADPNSWMLACIGSGNDRPFNPNDVIALGVVY
;
A
#
# COMPACT_ATOMS: atom_id res chain seq x y z
N MET A 1 23.81 -18.04 17.00
CA MET A 1 23.09 -17.64 15.79
C MET A 1 22.49 -16.28 16.08
N MET A 2 23.16 -15.21 15.68
CA MET A 2 22.63 -13.86 15.84
C MET A 2 21.56 -13.65 14.78
N ARG A 3 20.31 -13.47 15.18
CA ARG A 3 19.29 -12.85 14.35
C ARG A 3 19.58 -11.36 14.35
N VAL A 4 20.01 -10.84 13.24
CA VAL A 4 20.04 -9.40 13.03
C VAL A 4 18.59 -8.98 12.81
N GLY A 5 18.11 -8.21 13.73
CA GLY A 5 16.84 -7.60 13.93
C GLY A 5 16.24 -6.92 12.69
N THR A 6 15.15 -6.72 12.55
CA THR A 6 13.81 -6.56 13.13
C THR A 6 13.36 -5.13 13.13
N GLU A 7 13.33 -4.47 11.98
CA GLU A 7 12.77 -3.14 11.80
C GLU A 7 11.72 -3.21 10.69
N GLU A 8 10.48 -2.72 10.93
CA GLU A 8 9.33 -3.24 10.23
C GLU A 8 8.44 -2.29 9.47
N GLN A 9 8.41 -1.04 9.81
CA GLN A 9 7.66 -0.07 9.02
C GLN A 9 8.66 0.82 8.29
N TYR A 10 8.71 0.68 6.98
CA TYR A 10 9.69 1.39 6.17
C TYR A 10 9.04 2.35 5.20
N ARG A 11 9.73 3.45 4.96
CA ARG A 11 9.38 4.41 3.94
C ARG A 11 10.50 4.61 2.93
N THR A 12 10.13 5.14 1.77
CA THR A 12 11.10 5.61 0.78
C THR A 12 11.75 6.93 1.19
N THR A 13 12.84 7.28 0.54
CA THR A 13 13.50 8.59 0.70
C THR A 13 12.56 9.73 0.28
N ASN A 14 11.89 9.57 -0.87
CA ASN A 14 10.91 10.52 -1.36
C ASN A 14 9.54 10.23 -0.74
N LEU A 15 8.88 11.29 -0.30
CA LEU A 15 7.52 11.27 0.23
C LEU A 15 6.65 12.27 -0.52
N VAL A 16 5.35 12.22 -0.30
CA VAL A 16 4.43 13.24 -0.79
C VAL A 16 4.57 14.48 0.08
N SER A 17 4.67 15.65 -0.54
CA SER A 17 4.68 16.92 0.17
C SER A 17 3.25 17.29 0.58
N VAL A 18 3.00 17.44 1.88
CA VAL A 18 1.64 17.68 2.40
C VAL A 18 1.42 19.13 2.89
N GLY A 19 2.50 19.90 3.16
CA GLY A 19 2.38 21.26 3.69
C GLY A 19 1.52 21.32 4.96
N THR A 20 0.50 22.17 4.96
CA THR A 20 -0.49 22.28 6.06
C THR A 20 -1.67 21.31 5.93
N GLY A 21 -1.63 20.46 4.93
CA GLY A 21 -2.63 19.44 4.59
C GLY A 21 -2.79 19.30 3.09
N ARG A 22 -2.92 18.05 2.60
CA ARG A 22 -3.08 17.74 1.17
C ARG A 22 -4.16 16.70 0.93
N THR A 23 -5.03 16.98 -0.03
CA THR A 23 -6.00 16.01 -0.52
C THR A 23 -5.51 15.47 -1.86
N ILE A 24 -5.38 14.14 -1.96
CA ILE A 24 -5.00 13.41 -3.17
C ILE A 24 -6.23 12.80 -3.80
N SER A 25 -6.42 13.03 -5.08
CA SER A 25 -7.52 12.45 -5.85
C SER A 25 -7.17 11.05 -6.36
N VAL A 26 -8.13 10.13 -6.26
CA VAL A 26 -8.02 8.73 -6.73
C VAL A 26 -9.16 8.43 -7.69
N ALA A 27 -8.87 7.85 -8.85
CA ALA A 27 -9.88 7.39 -9.78
C ALA A 27 -9.78 5.88 -10.02
N THR A 28 -10.92 5.22 -10.12
CA THR A 28 -11.02 3.81 -10.53
C THR A 28 -11.39 3.75 -12.00
N SER A 29 -10.54 3.12 -12.81
CA SER A 29 -10.79 2.94 -14.25
C SER A 29 -12.09 2.16 -14.48
N THR A 30 -12.83 2.55 -15.49
CA THR A 30 -14.04 1.85 -15.96
C THR A 30 -13.74 0.46 -16.53
N ALA A 31 -12.47 0.14 -16.80
CA ALA A 31 -12.04 -1.19 -17.20
C ALA A 31 -12.03 -2.21 -16.03
N LEU A 32 -12.10 -1.72 -14.77
CA LEU A 32 -12.21 -2.56 -13.59
C LEU A 32 -13.70 -2.84 -13.27
N PRO A 33 -14.02 -4.02 -12.72
CA PRO A 33 -15.38 -4.32 -12.26
C PRO A 33 -15.90 -3.31 -11.23
N ALA A 34 -17.21 -3.08 -11.20
CA ALA A 34 -17.84 -2.10 -10.28
C ALA A 34 -17.51 -2.33 -8.79
N ALA A 35 -17.28 -3.58 -8.38
CA ALA A 35 -16.85 -3.91 -7.00
C ALA A 35 -15.59 -3.17 -6.57
N TYR A 36 -14.69 -2.83 -7.52
CA TYR A 36 -13.47 -2.09 -7.22
C TYR A 36 -13.71 -0.62 -6.89
N VAL A 37 -14.83 -0.04 -7.36
CA VAL A 37 -15.25 1.32 -6.97
C VAL A 37 -15.60 1.35 -5.49
N THR A 38 -16.43 0.42 -5.03
CA THR A 38 -16.79 0.29 -3.61
C THR A 38 -15.56 0.00 -2.73
N ALA A 39 -14.66 -0.87 -3.22
CA ALA A 39 -13.42 -1.18 -2.50
C ALA A 39 -12.46 0.02 -2.44
N THR A 40 -12.44 0.88 -3.47
CA THR A 40 -11.68 2.14 -3.46
C THR A 40 -12.22 3.10 -2.40
N ASP A 41 -13.54 3.26 -2.32
CA ASP A 41 -14.16 4.09 -1.28
C ASP A 41 -13.82 3.57 0.13
N ALA A 42 -13.82 2.24 0.33
CA ALA A 42 -13.43 1.62 1.60
C ALA A 42 -11.94 1.82 1.92
N ALA A 43 -11.04 1.70 0.94
CA ALA A 43 -9.61 1.97 1.12
C ALA A 43 -9.35 3.44 1.49
N ILE A 44 -10.00 4.38 0.80
CA ILE A 44 -9.95 5.82 1.09
C ILE A 44 -10.46 6.10 2.52
N ALA A 45 -11.57 5.48 2.92
CA ALA A 45 -12.12 5.66 4.25
C ALA A 45 -11.15 5.21 5.36
N ARG A 46 -10.39 4.11 5.14
CA ARG A 46 -9.36 3.65 6.09
C ARG A 46 -8.31 4.72 6.36
N TYR A 47 -7.77 5.35 5.31
CA TYR A 47 -6.80 6.45 5.44
C TYR A 47 -7.41 7.68 6.12
N ASN A 48 -8.57 8.11 5.65
CA ASN A 48 -9.21 9.33 6.13
C ASN A 48 -9.66 9.24 7.59
N ALA A 49 -9.85 8.03 8.12
CA ALA A 49 -10.15 7.80 9.54
C ALA A 49 -8.95 8.05 10.46
N GLN A 50 -7.71 8.17 9.95
CA GLN A 50 -6.51 8.32 10.77
C GLN A 50 -6.15 9.77 11.11
N ASN A 51 -6.93 10.77 10.66
CA ASN A 51 -6.69 12.21 10.92
C ASN A 51 -5.29 12.72 10.53
N LEU A 52 -4.78 12.25 9.38
CA LEU A 52 -3.47 12.62 8.86
C LEU A 52 -3.51 13.98 8.15
N LEU A 53 -2.34 14.56 7.89
CA LEU A 53 -2.19 15.72 7.00
C LEU A 53 -2.48 15.36 5.54
N ILE A 54 -2.41 14.07 5.18
CA ILE A 54 -2.82 13.57 3.88
C ILE A 54 -4.26 13.04 3.95
N ARG A 55 -5.06 13.37 2.95
CA ARG A 55 -6.44 12.87 2.79
C ARG A 55 -6.63 12.40 1.36
N PHE A 56 -7.62 11.56 1.15
CA PHE A 56 -7.95 11.04 -0.16
C PHE A 56 -9.40 11.33 -0.51
N VAL A 57 -9.66 11.55 -1.80
CA VAL A 57 -11.01 11.72 -2.35
C VAL A 57 -11.11 10.93 -3.65
N ARG A 58 -12.22 10.21 -3.84
CA ARG A 58 -12.47 9.56 -5.12
C ARG A 58 -13.06 10.56 -6.10
N VAL A 59 -12.52 10.54 -7.33
CA VAL A 59 -13.02 11.30 -8.49
C VAL A 59 -13.29 10.35 -9.64
N THR A 60 -13.97 10.83 -10.68
CA THR A 60 -14.30 10.01 -11.85
C THR A 60 -13.24 10.07 -12.95
N SER A 61 -12.45 11.14 -13.00
CA SER A 61 -11.38 11.35 -13.98
C SER A 61 -10.40 12.41 -13.49
N GLY A 62 -9.22 12.50 -14.15
CA GLY A 62 -8.23 13.53 -13.83
C GLY A 62 -7.59 13.38 -12.44
N ALA A 63 -7.53 12.17 -11.92
CA ALA A 63 -6.99 11.87 -10.60
C ALA A 63 -5.46 11.92 -10.58
N GLU A 64 -4.90 12.23 -9.41
CA GLU A 64 -3.46 12.12 -9.16
C GLU A 64 -3.01 10.64 -9.10
N ILE A 65 -3.88 9.73 -8.62
CA ILE A 65 -3.64 8.28 -8.63
C ILE A 65 -4.76 7.61 -9.41
N THR A 66 -4.42 6.87 -10.47
CA THR A 66 -5.38 6.09 -11.25
C THR A 66 -5.21 4.60 -10.97
N LEU A 67 -6.28 3.96 -10.51
CA LEU A 67 -6.38 2.51 -10.38
C LEU A 67 -6.79 1.92 -11.73
N ALA A 68 -5.87 1.26 -12.42
CA ALA A 68 -6.04 0.79 -13.79
C ALA A 68 -5.98 -0.74 -13.88
N GLN A 69 -6.60 -1.30 -14.90
CA GLN A 69 -6.53 -2.74 -15.19
C GLN A 69 -5.11 -3.12 -15.62
N ALA A 70 -4.52 -4.11 -14.95
CA ALA A 70 -3.23 -4.67 -15.33
C ALA A 70 -3.35 -5.48 -16.65
N PRO A 71 -2.25 -5.64 -17.40
CA PRO A 71 -2.20 -6.55 -18.53
C PRO A 71 -2.57 -7.98 -18.12
N LYS A 72 -3.18 -8.74 -19.04
CA LYS A 72 -3.56 -10.16 -18.79
C LYS A 72 -2.37 -11.05 -18.45
N SER A 73 -1.15 -10.66 -18.83
CA SER A 73 0.09 -11.37 -18.52
C SER A 73 0.65 -11.08 -17.12
N ALA A 74 0.02 -10.17 -16.35
CA ALA A 74 0.48 -9.83 -15.01
C ALA A 74 0.44 -11.06 -14.08
N ARG A 75 1.52 -11.23 -13.31
CA ARG A 75 1.68 -12.35 -12.35
C ARG A 75 1.65 -11.87 -10.89
N TYR A 76 1.10 -10.70 -10.66
CA TYR A 76 0.88 -10.08 -9.34
C TYR A 76 -0.61 -9.78 -9.16
N LEU A 77 -1.04 -9.53 -7.93
CA LEU A 77 -2.41 -9.07 -7.62
C LEU A 77 -2.58 -7.61 -8.02
N ALA A 78 -1.66 -6.77 -7.56
CA ALA A 78 -1.61 -5.36 -7.92
C ALA A 78 -0.16 -4.86 -7.88
N SER A 79 0.09 -3.67 -8.40
CA SER A 79 1.42 -3.04 -8.39
C SER A 79 1.28 -1.53 -8.45
N GLY A 80 1.76 -0.84 -7.43
CA GLY A 80 2.00 0.59 -7.39
C GLY A 80 3.48 0.93 -7.58
N GLY A 81 3.78 2.22 -7.60
CA GLY A 81 5.15 2.73 -7.57
C GLY A 81 5.32 3.69 -6.40
N PHE A 82 6.41 4.46 -6.40
CA PHE A 82 6.78 5.32 -5.27
C PHE A 82 6.76 6.80 -5.64
N PRO A 83 6.54 7.70 -4.67
CA PRO A 83 6.43 9.13 -4.90
C PRO A 83 7.72 9.74 -5.44
N THR A 84 7.58 10.79 -6.23
CA THR A 84 8.70 11.53 -6.81
C THR A 84 8.37 13.02 -6.83
N GLY A 85 9.35 13.87 -6.50
CA GLY A 85 9.19 15.33 -6.55
C GLY A 85 8.07 15.86 -5.65
N GLY A 86 7.77 15.20 -4.53
CA GLY A 86 6.71 15.58 -3.62
C GLY A 86 5.30 15.20 -4.09
N ASN A 87 5.17 14.45 -5.19
CA ASN A 87 3.89 13.99 -5.72
C ASN A 87 3.73 12.47 -5.55
N PRO A 88 2.49 11.96 -5.37
CA PRO A 88 2.26 10.53 -5.32
C PRO A 88 2.62 9.87 -6.65
N TYR A 89 2.94 8.59 -6.63
CA TYR A 89 3.00 7.82 -7.86
C TYR A 89 1.60 7.76 -8.48
N ASN A 90 1.51 7.97 -9.78
CA ASN A 90 0.26 8.31 -10.43
C ASN A 90 -0.60 7.13 -10.90
N GLN A 91 -0.13 5.89 -10.70
CA GLN A 91 -0.84 4.72 -11.21
C GLN A 91 -0.68 3.49 -10.33
N VAL A 92 -1.78 2.75 -10.16
CA VAL A 92 -1.79 1.38 -9.63
C VAL A 92 -2.33 0.46 -10.71
N LEU A 93 -1.59 -0.59 -11.04
CA LEU A 93 -2.04 -1.65 -11.94
C LEU A 93 -2.67 -2.79 -11.13
N ILE A 94 -3.90 -3.17 -11.45
CA ILE A 94 -4.71 -4.14 -10.71
C ILE A 94 -5.05 -5.33 -11.61
N ASN A 95 -4.64 -6.52 -11.21
CA ASN A 95 -5.01 -7.77 -11.87
C ASN A 95 -6.37 -8.26 -11.35
N SER A 96 -7.45 -7.66 -11.85
CA SER A 96 -8.81 -8.02 -11.42
C SER A 96 -9.17 -9.46 -11.73
N GLY A 97 -8.51 -10.08 -12.71
CA GLY A 97 -8.68 -11.49 -13.02
C GLY A 97 -8.13 -12.43 -11.93
N ALA A 98 -7.01 -12.04 -11.30
CA ALA A 98 -6.41 -12.82 -10.21
C ALA A 98 -7.09 -12.55 -8.86
N ILE A 99 -7.45 -11.29 -8.58
CA ILE A 99 -8.13 -10.90 -7.33
C ILE A 99 -9.59 -11.39 -7.36
N GLY A 100 -10.27 -11.25 -8.51
CA GLY A 100 -11.68 -11.58 -8.68
C GLY A 100 -12.63 -10.58 -8.01
N THR A 101 -13.91 -10.95 -8.01
CA THR A 101 -15.00 -10.20 -7.35
C THR A 101 -15.81 -11.08 -6.39
N ALA A 102 -15.45 -12.36 -6.29
CA ALA A 102 -16.10 -13.31 -5.36
C ALA A 102 -15.59 -13.16 -3.91
N ASN A 103 -14.40 -12.58 -3.74
CA ASN A 103 -13.85 -12.27 -2.42
C ASN A 103 -14.59 -11.09 -1.78
N PRO A 104 -14.60 -10.99 -0.44
CA PRO A 104 -15.15 -9.84 0.26
C PRO A 104 -14.55 -8.51 -0.24
N SER A 105 -15.37 -7.47 -0.31
CA SER A 105 -14.90 -6.13 -0.70
C SER A 105 -13.78 -5.59 0.20
N THR A 106 -13.72 -6.04 1.45
CA THR A 106 -12.67 -5.70 2.42
C THR A 106 -11.31 -6.27 2.02
N TYR A 107 -11.25 -7.46 1.41
CA TYR A 107 -10.03 -8.02 0.83
C TYR A 107 -9.51 -7.14 -0.32
N ILE A 108 -10.39 -6.77 -1.25
CA ILE A 108 -10.03 -5.87 -2.36
C ILE A 108 -9.56 -4.53 -1.79
N ALA A 109 -10.27 -3.96 -0.82
CA ALA A 109 -9.91 -2.71 -0.17
C ALA A 109 -8.52 -2.76 0.51
N THR A 110 -8.15 -3.91 1.10
CA THR A 110 -6.81 -4.11 1.66
C THR A 110 -5.74 -4.00 0.57
N ILE A 111 -5.92 -4.68 -0.57
CA ILE A 111 -4.98 -4.61 -1.69
C ILE A 111 -4.87 -3.17 -2.21
N LEU A 112 -5.99 -2.47 -2.38
CA LEU A 112 -5.98 -1.09 -2.86
C LEU A 112 -5.33 -0.13 -1.87
N ALA A 113 -5.59 -0.29 -0.57
CA ALA A 113 -4.92 0.51 0.48
C ALA A 113 -3.41 0.26 0.50
N HIS A 114 -2.98 -0.99 0.32
CA HIS A 114 -1.57 -1.36 0.22
C HIS A 114 -0.89 -0.64 -0.95
N GLU A 115 -1.46 -0.70 -2.15
CA GLU A 115 -0.87 -0.07 -3.33
C GLU A 115 -0.88 1.48 -3.26
N ILE A 116 -1.93 2.06 -2.67
CA ILE A 116 -1.96 3.50 -2.36
C ILE A 116 -0.85 3.83 -1.35
N GLY A 117 -0.57 2.94 -0.40
CA GLY A 117 0.56 3.05 0.52
C GLY A 117 1.90 3.20 -0.20
N HIS A 118 2.16 2.37 -1.22
CA HIS A 118 3.33 2.54 -2.08
C HIS A 118 3.33 3.89 -2.79
N CYS A 119 2.20 4.29 -3.37
CA CYS A 119 2.09 5.57 -4.09
C CYS A 119 2.42 6.78 -3.23
N ILE A 120 2.30 6.68 -1.91
CA ILE A 120 2.65 7.75 -0.97
C ILE A 120 3.97 7.50 -0.22
N GLY A 121 4.66 6.39 -0.45
CA GLY A 121 6.03 6.19 0.01
C GLY A 121 6.24 5.11 1.07
N PHE A 122 5.23 4.30 1.41
CA PHE A 122 5.43 3.15 2.27
C PHE A 122 6.00 1.96 1.49
N ARG A 123 6.93 1.23 2.12
CA ARG A 123 7.51 0.01 1.60
C ARG A 123 6.89 -1.22 2.26
N HIS A 124 7.20 -2.40 1.71
CA HIS A 124 6.85 -3.63 2.39
C HIS A 124 7.50 -3.69 3.77
N THR A 125 6.74 -4.11 4.78
CA THR A 125 7.23 -4.26 6.14
C THR A 125 8.19 -5.44 6.25
N ASP A 126 8.03 -6.44 5.41
CA ASP A 126 8.89 -7.61 5.30
C ASP A 126 9.89 -7.53 4.12
N TYR A 127 10.26 -6.31 3.67
CA TYR A 127 11.16 -6.15 2.50
C TYR A 127 12.53 -6.81 2.66
N MET A 128 13.01 -6.97 3.89
CA MET A 128 14.29 -7.64 4.17
C MET A 128 14.20 -9.17 4.05
N ASP A 129 13.01 -9.72 4.26
CA ASP A 129 12.73 -11.13 4.10
C ASP A 129 11.27 -11.36 3.72
N ARG A 130 10.97 -11.33 2.43
CA ARG A 130 9.63 -11.57 1.91
C ARG A 130 9.09 -12.97 2.20
N SER A 131 9.95 -13.93 2.55
CA SER A 131 9.48 -15.27 2.94
C SER A 131 8.60 -15.23 4.18
N PHE A 132 8.67 -14.16 4.97
CA PHE A 132 7.82 -13.95 6.14
C PHE A 132 6.32 -13.98 5.77
N SER A 133 5.90 -13.23 4.76
CA SER A 133 4.49 -13.22 4.32
C SER A 133 4.20 -14.11 3.12
N CYS A 134 5.19 -14.33 2.24
CA CYS A 134 5.02 -15.07 1.00
C CYS A 134 5.38 -16.55 1.13
N GLY A 135 6.09 -16.94 2.18
CA GLY A 135 6.68 -18.28 2.30
C GLY A 135 7.85 -18.50 1.33
N GLY A 136 8.37 -19.73 1.30
CA GLY A 136 9.48 -20.08 0.41
C GLY A 136 10.86 -19.69 0.96
N ALA A 137 11.82 -19.43 0.07
CA ALA A 137 13.18 -19.06 0.45
C ALA A 137 13.25 -17.59 0.89
N VAL A 138 14.19 -17.29 1.79
CA VAL A 138 14.51 -15.91 2.20
C VAL A 138 14.79 -15.06 0.95
N SER A 139 14.12 -13.92 0.85
CA SER A 139 14.24 -13.01 -0.29
C SER A 139 14.23 -11.56 0.20
N ASN A 140 15.35 -10.87 0.02
CA ASN A 140 15.52 -9.47 0.38
C ASN A 140 15.31 -8.58 -0.84
N GLU A 141 14.36 -7.63 -0.78
CA GLU A 141 14.12 -6.65 -1.85
C GLU A 141 15.23 -5.60 -1.94
N GLY A 142 16.02 -5.44 -0.87
CA GLY A 142 17.02 -4.38 -0.76
C GLY A 142 16.42 -2.97 -0.66
N ALA A 143 17.26 -1.99 -0.39
CA ALA A 143 16.84 -0.59 -0.34
C ALA A 143 16.56 -0.03 -1.75
N SER A 144 17.16 -0.62 -2.79
CA SER A 144 17.05 -0.11 -4.16
C SER A 144 17.43 1.38 -4.25
N THR A 145 17.05 2.04 -5.33
CA THR A 145 17.23 3.50 -5.51
C THR A 145 16.20 4.34 -4.76
N VAL A 146 15.14 3.73 -4.26
CA VAL A 146 14.04 4.42 -3.56
C VAL A 146 14.27 4.57 -2.05
N GLY A 147 15.25 3.85 -1.51
CA GLY A 147 15.55 3.84 -0.08
C GLY A 147 14.67 2.88 0.72
N ALA A 148 15.09 2.61 1.95
CA ALA A 148 14.32 1.89 2.96
C ALA A 148 14.69 2.48 4.32
N ILE A 149 13.90 3.43 4.78
CA ILE A 149 14.14 4.19 6.01
C ILE A 149 13.14 3.71 7.05
N LEU A 150 13.62 3.23 8.18
CA LEU A 150 12.78 2.87 9.31
C LEU A 150 11.92 4.06 9.74
N ILE A 151 10.65 3.81 10.02
CA ILE A 151 9.74 4.81 10.56
C ILE A 151 9.84 4.77 12.09
N PRO A 152 10.26 5.87 12.75
CA PRO A 152 10.43 5.91 14.20
C PRO A 152 9.15 5.56 14.96
N GLY A 153 9.29 4.85 16.07
CA GLY A 153 8.17 4.48 16.94
C GLY A 153 7.44 3.20 16.53
N THR A 154 7.80 2.60 15.40
CA THR A 154 7.28 1.28 15.02
C THR A 154 8.13 0.16 15.60
N PRO A 155 7.53 -1.04 15.82
CA PRO A 155 8.27 -2.19 16.32
C PRO A 155 9.45 -2.56 15.45
N SER A 156 10.35 -3.33 16.03
CA SER A 156 11.53 -3.87 15.34
C SER A 156 11.39 -5.36 14.98
N ALA A 157 10.19 -5.95 15.00
CA ALA A 157 9.93 -7.35 14.66
C ALA A 157 8.76 -7.49 13.67
N ALA A 158 8.81 -8.51 12.74
CA ALA A 158 7.82 -8.71 11.69
C ALA A 158 6.38 -8.77 12.23
N ASP A 159 5.54 -7.86 11.74
CA ASP A 159 4.14 -7.75 12.13
C ASP A 159 3.26 -8.53 11.12
N PRO A 160 2.75 -9.71 11.52
CA PRO A 160 1.97 -10.55 10.61
C PRO A 160 0.65 -9.91 10.18
N ASN A 161 0.26 -8.82 10.83
CA ASN A 161 -1.00 -8.13 10.56
C ASN A 161 -0.82 -6.78 9.87
N SER A 162 0.43 -6.38 9.54
CA SER A 162 0.67 -5.12 8.82
C SER A 162 0.02 -5.12 7.43
N TRP A 163 -0.61 -3.99 7.09
CA TRP A 163 -1.21 -3.81 5.76
C TRP A 163 -0.17 -3.77 4.64
N MET A 164 1.10 -3.46 4.97
CA MET A 164 2.21 -3.37 4.00
C MET A 164 3.02 -4.66 3.86
N LEU A 165 2.55 -5.82 4.31
CA LEU A 165 3.18 -7.09 4.00
C LEU A 165 3.13 -7.41 2.51
N ALA A 166 4.23 -7.92 1.94
CA ALA A 166 4.38 -8.18 0.51
C ALA A 166 3.35 -9.16 -0.06
N CYS A 167 2.88 -10.11 0.74
CA CYS A 167 1.90 -11.11 0.31
C CYS A 167 0.67 -11.14 1.22
N ILE A 168 -0.48 -11.46 0.62
CA ILE A 168 -1.75 -11.63 1.33
C ILE A 168 -2.47 -12.90 0.85
N GLY A 169 -3.02 -13.66 1.79
CA GLY A 169 -3.89 -14.80 1.47
C GLY A 169 -5.25 -14.34 0.92
N SER A 170 -5.81 -15.14 0.01
CA SER A 170 -7.11 -14.84 -0.60
C SER A 170 -8.20 -14.66 0.46
N GLY A 171 -9.00 -13.60 0.32
CA GLY A 171 -10.11 -13.29 1.20
C GLY A 171 -9.72 -12.61 2.53
N ASN A 172 -8.43 -12.49 2.85
CA ASN A 172 -7.99 -11.89 4.11
C ASN A 172 -8.18 -10.36 4.09
N ASP A 173 -8.72 -9.83 5.18
CA ASP A 173 -8.77 -8.40 5.44
C ASP A 173 -7.63 -8.00 6.37
N ARG A 174 -6.90 -6.93 6.02
CA ARG A 174 -5.88 -6.30 6.85
C ARG A 174 -6.18 -4.80 6.97
N PRO A 175 -7.06 -4.39 7.89
CA PRO A 175 -7.19 -2.99 8.26
C PRO A 175 -5.88 -2.50 8.90
N PHE A 176 -5.69 -1.19 8.98
CA PHE A 176 -4.52 -0.64 9.67
C PHE A 176 -4.52 -1.08 11.13
N ASN A 177 -3.45 -1.74 11.56
CA ASN A 177 -3.23 -2.10 12.95
C ASN A 177 -2.59 -0.93 13.73
N PRO A 178 -2.40 -1.01 15.05
CA PRO A 178 -1.81 0.10 15.83
C PRO A 178 -0.43 0.54 15.35
N ASN A 179 0.42 -0.39 14.87
CA ASN A 179 1.76 -0.06 14.36
C ASN A 179 1.68 0.66 13.01
N ASP A 180 0.76 0.25 12.16
CA ASP A 180 0.47 0.91 10.89
C ASP A 180 -0.02 2.34 11.12
N VAL A 181 -0.87 2.56 12.14
CA VAL A 181 -1.36 3.90 12.53
C VAL A 181 -0.23 4.79 13.02
N ILE A 182 0.70 4.23 13.84
CA ILE A 182 1.91 4.97 14.26
C ILE A 182 2.73 5.36 13.03
N ALA A 183 2.98 4.41 12.12
CA ALA A 183 3.75 4.67 10.91
C ALA A 183 3.12 5.78 10.05
N LEU A 184 1.81 5.72 9.84
CA LEU A 184 1.05 6.73 9.10
C LEU A 184 1.16 8.11 9.76
N GLY A 185 0.97 8.21 11.07
CA GLY A 185 1.03 9.47 11.82
C GLY A 185 2.44 10.07 11.94
N VAL A 186 3.50 9.25 11.81
CA VAL A 186 4.89 9.76 11.78
C VAL A 186 5.23 10.31 10.40
N VAL A 187 4.67 9.73 9.33
CA VAL A 187 4.99 10.12 7.96
C VAL A 187 4.10 11.26 7.47
N TYR A 188 2.83 11.32 7.90
CA TYR A 188 1.79 12.24 7.45
C TYR A 188 0.93 12.76 8.60
#